data_b22843f68e0d60ab63d3c9c614220102
#
_entry.id   b22843f68e0d60ab63d3c9c614220102
#
_cell.length_a   1.000
_cell.length_b   1.000
_cell.length_c   1.000
_cell.angle_alpha   90.00
_cell.angle_beta   90.00
_cell.angle_gamma   90.00
#
_symmetry.space_group_name_H-M   'P 1'
#
loop_
_entity.id
_entity.type
_entity.pdbx_description
1 polymer ?
#
loop_
_entity_poly.entity_id
_entity_poly.type
_entity_poly.pdbx_seq_one_letter_code
_entity_poly.pdbx_strand_id
1 'polypeptide(L)'
;FANATKQVNDACDILGIKDKGLREYLAMPNKMLRVKIPVKMDNGKIRIFTGFRSQHNNDRGPYKGGIRYFNPEGGVEYMEREVMALSSWMTWKCAIVDVPLGGGKGAIYVNPKTEKLSDGEMERLTRGFAYKISEIIGPEKDIPAPDVYTTGREMTQIMDTFSKLNGNKYSPGVITGKPISMGGSLARNVATGLGTAYTVREAAKTLKLKLKGAKVVL
;
A
#
# COMPACT_ATOMS: atom_id res chain seq x y z
N PHE A 1 -4.16 -1.05 14.61
CA PHE A 1 -2.71 -0.92 14.84
C PHE A 1 -2.26 -1.77 16.03
N ALA A 2 -2.99 -1.78 17.15
CA ALA A 2 -2.63 -2.56 18.34
C ALA A 2 -2.27 -4.04 18.06
N ASN A 3 -3.04 -4.72 17.19
CA ASN A 3 -2.75 -6.10 16.83
C ASN A 3 -1.41 -6.26 16.09
N ALA A 4 -1.08 -5.34 15.20
CA ALA A 4 0.22 -5.37 14.50
C ALA A 4 1.39 -5.17 15.48
N THR A 5 1.26 -4.19 16.39
CA THR A 5 2.25 -3.96 17.44
C THR A 5 2.39 -5.18 18.37
N LYS A 6 1.27 -5.82 18.75
CA LYS A 6 1.29 -7.04 19.55
C LYS A 6 2.06 -8.17 18.86
N GLN A 7 1.81 -8.41 17.57
CA GLN A 7 2.51 -9.44 16.80
C GLN A 7 4.02 -9.22 16.76
N VAL A 8 4.47 -7.96 16.63
CA VAL A 8 5.91 -7.62 16.71
C VAL A 8 6.46 -7.94 18.08
N ASN A 9 5.76 -7.57 19.16
CA ASN A 9 6.21 -7.84 20.52
C ASN A 9 6.25 -9.34 20.82
N ASP A 10 5.23 -10.11 20.40
CA ASP A 10 5.22 -11.57 20.54
C ASP A 10 6.43 -12.21 19.83
N ALA A 11 6.75 -11.73 18.62
CA ALA A 11 7.95 -12.19 17.91
C ALA A 11 9.24 -11.81 18.62
N CYS A 12 9.34 -10.61 19.18
CA CYS A 12 10.49 -10.17 19.99
C CYS A 12 10.65 -11.04 21.25
N ASP A 13 9.56 -11.46 21.88
CA ASP A 13 9.59 -12.36 23.03
C ASP A 13 10.17 -13.72 22.67
N ILE A 14 9.72 -14.29 21.54
CA ILE A 14 10.24 -15.58 21.02
C ILE A 14 11.74 -15.48 20.70
N LEU A 15 12.17 -14.36 20.14
CA LEU A 15 13.57 -14.11 19.75
C LEU A 15 14.47 -13.66 20.93
N GLY A 16 13.91 -13.48 22.13
CA GLY A 16 14.65 -13.01 23.30
C GLY A 16 15.12 -11.56 23.21
N ILE A 17 14.52 -10.75 22.35
CA ILE A 17 14.82 -9.32 22.20
C ILE A 17 14.22 -8.59 23.40
N LYS A 18 15.06 -8.10 24.33
CA LYS A 18 14.62 -7.41 25.57
C LYS A 18 14.71 -5.89 25.48
N ASP A 19 15.48 -5.36 24.53
CA ASP A 19 15.68 -3.94 24.36
C ASP A 19 14.38 -3.24 23.96
N LYS A 20 13.91 -2.30 24.78
CA LYS A 20 12.62 -1.60 24.58
C LYS A 20 12.68 -0.66 23.38
N GLY A 21 13.80 0.01 23.15
CA GLY A 21 13.98 0.93 22.03
C GLY A 21 13.93 0.19 20.69
N LEU A 22 14.59 -0.99 20.63
CA LEU A 22 14.54 -1.83 19.44
C LEU A 22 13.11 -2.36 19.17
N ARG A 23 12.38 -2.76 20.21
CA ARG A 23 10.98 -3.20 20.06
C ARG A 23 10.09 -2.07 19.55
N GLU A 24 10.25 -0.87 20.08
CA GLU A 24 9.53 0.31 19.61
C GLU A 24 9.88 0.62 18.16
N TYR A 25 11.17 0.64 17.81
CA TYR A 25 11.64 0.84 16.44
C TYR A 25 11.04 -0.16 15.45
N LEU A 26 10.95 -1.44 15.83
CA LEU A 26 10.37 -2.49 14.99
C LEU A 26 8.84 -2.41 14.90
N ALA A 27 8.17 -1.80 15.84
CA ALA A 27 6.70 -1.75 15.91
C ALA A 27 6.11 -0.47 15.30
N MET A 28 6.85 0.64 15.33
CA MET A 28 6.34 1.95 14.95
C MET A 28 6.79 2.35 13.53
N PRO A 29 5.93 3.03 12.76
CA PRO A 29 6.35 3.59 11.48
C PRO A 29 7.41 4.69 11.66
N ASN A 30 8.42 4.71 10.78
CA ASN A 30 9.41 5.78 10.72
C ASN A 30 8.78 7.14 10.40
N LYS A 31 7.72 7.13 9.56
CA LYS A 31 7.02 8.35 9.14
C LYS A 31 5.54 8.08 8.91
N MET A 32 4.71 9.02 9.30
CA MET A 32 3.30 9.07 8.97
C MET A 32 2.96 10.46 8.41
N LEU A 33 2.49 10.49 7.16
CA LEU A 33 2.05 11.69 6.48
C LEU A 33 0.52 11.68 6.37
N ARG A 34 -0.12 12.73 6.90
CA ARG A 34 -1.55 13.01 6.72
C ARG A 34 -1.69 14.29 5.91
N VAL A 35 -2.45 14.25 4.83
CA VAL A 35 -2.60 15.40 3.91
C VAL A 35 -4.06 15.73 3.63
N LYS A 36 -4.34 17.01 3.42
CA LYS A 36 -5.61 17.51 2.87
C LYS A 36 -5.47 17.63 1.35
N ILE A 37 -6.46 17.09 0.63
CA ILE A 37 -6.50 17.09 -0.84
C ILE A 37 -7.73 17.88 -1.28
N PRO A 38 -7.59 19.16 -1.65
CA PRO A 38 -8.70 19.92 -2.21
C PRO A 38 -8.97 19.46 -3.65
N VAL A 39 -10.22 19.11 -3.93
CA VAL A 39 -10.68 18.68 -5.25
C VAL A 39 -11.83 19.58 -5.70
N LYS A 40 -11.71 20.16 -6.90
CA LYS A 40 -12.83 20.82 -7.55
C LYS A 40 -13.78 19.75 -8.10
N MET A 41 -14.98 19.71 -7.55
CA MET A 41 -16.04 18.81 -7.96
C MET A 41 -16.69 19.26 -9.27
N ASP A 42 -17.39 18.38 -9.96
CA ASP A 42 -18.06 18.71 -11.24
C ASP A 42 -19.15 19.77 -11.09
N ASN A 43 -19.73 19.89 -9.88
CA ASN A 43 -20.66 20.97 -9.54
C ASN A 43 -19.99 22.32 -9.22
N GLY A 44 -18.68 22.44 -9.45
CA GLY A 44 -17.89 23.65 -9.24
C GLY A 44 -17.44 23.89 -7.79
N LYS A 45 -17.96 23.19 -6.79
CA LYS A 45 -17.58 23.32 -5.39
C LYS A 45 -16.24 22.64 -5.10
N ILE A 46 -15.55 23.08 -4.05
CA ILE A 46 -14.35 22.43 -3.56
C ILE A 46 -14.73 21.47 -2.42
N ARG A 47 -14.30 20.22 -2.54
CA ARG A 47 -14.37 19.23 -1.46
C ARG A 47 -12.96 18.87 -1.00
N ILE A 48 -12.79 18.74 0.33
CA ILE A 48 -11.51 18.35 0.93
C ILE A 48 -11.57 16.88 1.29
N PHE A 49 -10.62 16.11 0.75
CA PHE A 49 -10.39 14.73 1.12
C PHE A 49 -9.16 14.61 2.02
N THR A 50 -9.11 13.53 2.79
CA THR A 50 -7.94 13.21 3.64
C THR A 50 -7.20 12.04 3.03
N GLY A 51 -5.89 12.20 2.85
CA GLY A 51 -5.00 11.14 2.38
C GLY A 51 -3.92 10.82 3.41
N PHE A 52 -3.40 9.60 3.35
CA PHE A 52 -2.37 9.08 4.25
C PHE A 52 -1.27 8.35 3.48
N ARG A 53 -0.02 8.47 3.95
CA ARG A 53 1.09 7.60 3.59
C ARG A 53 1.90 7.27 4.83
N SER A 54 1.91 5.99 5.22
CA SER A 54 2.76 5.46 6.28
C SER A 54 3.97 4.77 5.68
N GLN A 55 5.14 5.08 6.18
CA GLN A 55 6.44 4.51 5.86
C GLN A 55 6.97 3.84 7.12
N HIS A 56 6.84 2.50 7.21
CA HIS A 56 7.10 1.76 8.43
C HIS A 56 8.59 1.57 8.66
N ASN A 57 9.25 0.77 7.84
CA ASN A 57 10.67 0.48 7.96
C ASN A 57 11.29 0.29 6.56
N ASN A 58 12.52 0.76 6.36
CA ASN A 58 13.23 0.69 5.07
C ASN A 58 14.66 0.17 5.21
N ASP A 59 14.99 -0.54 6.28
CA ASP A 59 16.33 -1.12 6.49
C ASP A 59 16.71 -2.15 5.42
N ARG A 60 15.70 -2.78 4.79
CA ARG A 60 15.88 -3.73 3.69
C ARG A 60 15.79 -3.12 2.30
N GLY A 61 15.48 -1.85 2.17
CA GLY A 61 15.30 -1.14 0.90
C GLY A 61 14.08 -0.23 0.87
N PRO A 62 13.75 0.37 -0.28
CA PRO A 62 12.65 1.34 -0.42
C PRO A 62 11.34 0.86 0.18
N TYR A 63 10.59 1.75 0.81
CA TYR A 63 9.25 1.42 1.30
C TYR A 63 8.38 0.91 0.16
N LYS A 64 7.56 -0.10 0.41
CA LYS A 64 6.70 -0.75 -0.59
C LYS A 64 5.32 -1.02 -0.04
N GLY A 65 4.27 -0.61 -0.75
CA GLY A 65 2.90 -0.96 -0.40
C GLY A 65 1.82 -0.20 -1.14
N GLY A 66 0.61 -0.75 -1.13
CA GLY A 66 -0.53 -0.26 -1.89
C GLY A 66 -1.09 1.07 -1.39
N ILE A 67 -1.86 1.72 -2.26
CA ILE A 67 -2.73 2.85 -1.94
C ILE A 67 -4.17 2.35 -2.07
N ARG A 68 -4.98 2.47 -1.01
CA ARG A 68 -6.41 2.10 -1.04
C ARG A 68 -7.31 3.32 -0.97
N TYR A 69 -8.44 3.22 -1.63
CA TYR A 69 -9.55 4.15 -1.47
C TYR A 69 -10.61 3.46 -0.64
N PHE A 70 -10.78 3.92 0.59
CA PHE A 70 -11.65 3.26 1.56
C PHE A 70 -12.07 4.24 2.65
N ASN A 71 -13.31 4.17 3.12
CA ASN A 71 -13.78 4.91 4.29
C ASN A 71 -14.39 3.93 5.29
N PRO A 72 -13.61 3.45 6.27
CA PRO A 72 -14.09 2.55 7.31
C PRO A 72 -15.10 3.26 8.23
N GLU A 73 -16.00 2.49 8.84
CA GLU A 73 -16.98 2.99 9.81
C GLU A 73 -16.36 3.73 11.00
N GLY A 74 -15.12 3.36 11.37
CA GLY A 74 -14.36 4.03 12.44
C GLY A 74 -13.79 5.40 12.10
N GLY A 75 -14.09 5.96 10.92
CA GLY A 75 -13.69 7.31 10.51
C GLY A 75 -12.23 7.44 10.12
N VAL A 76 -11.80 8.70 10.02
CA VAL A 76 -10.47 9.09 9.53
C VAL A 76 -9.36 8.60 10.45
N GLU A 77 -9.55 8.66 11.75
CA GLU A 77 -8.58 8.23 12.78
C GLU A 77 -8.41 6.70 12.80
N TYR A 78 -9.48 5.96 12.50
CA TYR A 78 -9.38 4.51 12.34
C TYR A 78 -8.55 4.17 11.10
N MET A 79 -8.80 4.84 9.97
CA MET A 79 -8.01 4.65 8.75
C MET A 79 -6.53 4.96 8.96
N GLU A 80 -6.20 5.99 9.71
CA GLU A 80 -4.81 6.33 10.04
C GLU A 80 -4.12 5.15 10.74
N ARG A 81 -4.74 4.61 11.78
CA ARG A 81 -4.23 3.43 12.49
C ARG A 81 -4.18 2.18 11.62
N GLU A 82 -5.14 2.01 10.72
CA GLU A 82 -5.13 0.90 9.76
C GLU A 82 -3.97 1.00 8.78
N VAL A 83 -3.70 2.18 8.24
CA VAL A 83 -2.57 2.43 7.33
C VAL A 83 -1.24 2.16 8.02
N MET A 84 -1.09 2.53 9.30
CA MET A 84 0.09 2.18 10.11
C MET A 84 0.25 0.67 10.25
N ALA A 85 -0.82 -0.06 10.62
CA ALA A 85 -0.78 -1.52 10.74
C ALA A 85 -0.39 -2.20 9.43
N LEU A 86 -1.02 -1.77 8.34
CA LEU A 86 -0.77 -2.35 7.01
C LEU A 86 0.64 -2.06 6.50
N SER A 87 1.22 -0.91 6.83
CA SER A 87 2.62 -0.61 6.49
C SER A 87 3.61 -1.48 7.26
N SER A 88 3.33 -1.79 8.53
CA SER A 88 4.09 -2.76 9.34
C SER A 88 4.02 -4.15 8.70
N TRP A 89 2.84 -4.63 8.37
CA TRP A 89 2.69 -5.93 7.70
C TRP A 89 3.39 -6.00 6.34
N MET A 90 3.49 -4.89 5.60
CA MET A 90 4.27 -4.85 4.36
C MET A 90 5.76 -5.05 4.61
N THR A 91 6.33 -4.49 5.68
CA THR A 91 7.72 -4.75 6.08
C THR A 91 7.96 -6.25 6.27
N TRP A 92 7.11 -6.89 7.05
CA TRP A 92 7.26 -8.32 7.36
C TRP A 92 6.99 -9.20 6.14
N LYS A 93 6.00 -8.86 5.31
CA LYS A 93 5.75 -9.59 4.05
C LYS A 93 6.96 -9.57 3.11
N CYS A 94 7.60 -8.42 2.94
CA CYS A 94 8.81 -8.30 2.12
C CYS A 94 9.98 -9.10 2.72
N ALA A 95 10.14 -9.07 4.04
CA ALA A 95 11.19 -9.80 4.73
C ALA A 95 11.02 -11.33 4.63
N ILE A 96 9.78 -11.83 4.78
CA ILE A 96 9.47 -13.27 4.72
C ILE A 96 9.82 -13.88 3.35
N VAL A 97 9.61 -13.14 2.27
CA VAL A 97 9.92 -13.60 0.90
C VAL A 97 11.29 -13.12 0.40
N ASP A 98 12.08 -12.52 1.29
CA ASP A 98 13.45 -12.06 1.07
C ASP A 98 13.62 -11.12 -0.14
N VAL A 99 12.69 -10.20 -0.33
CA VAL A 99 12.85 -9.12 -1.32
C VAL A 99 13.47 -7.88 -0.67
N PRO A 100 14.34 -7.13 -1.39
CA PRO A 100 15.04 -5.96 -0.85
C PRO A 100 14.14 -4.72 -0.81
N LEU A 101 13.04 -4.80 -0.07
CA LEU A 101 12.04 -3.75 0.07
C LEU A 101 11.60 -3.64 1.53
N GLY A 102 11.26 -2.42 1.92
CA GLY A 102 10.66 -2.10 3.20
C GLY A 102 9.13 -2.12 3.16
N GLY A 103 8.49 -1.52 4.16
CA GLY A 103 7.04 -1.47 4.29
C GLY A 103 6.46 -0.07 4.21
N GLY A 104 5.52 0.13 3.30
CA GLY A 104 4.75 1.35 3.17
C GLY A 104 3.27 1.05 2.92
N LYS A 105 2.41 2.01 3.23
CA LYS A 105 0.97 1.94 2.93
C LYS A 105 0.39 3.33 2.74
N GLY A 106 -0.49 3.47 1.76
CA GLY A 106 -1.26 4.69 1.54
C GLY A 106 -2.75 4.44 1.57
N ALA A 107 -3.52 5.50 1.85
CA ALA A 107 -4.95 5.49 1.69
C ALA A 107 -5.49 6.89 1.41
N ILE A 108 -6.65 6.95 0.76
CA ILE A 108 -7.51 8.15 0.73
C ILE A 108 -8.84 7.78 1.39
N TYR A 109 -9.28 8.61 2.33
CA TYR A 109 -10.57 8.44 3.00
C TYR A 109 -11.70 8.82 2.03
N VAL A 110 -12.14 7.85 1.26
CA VAL A 110 -13.19 7.94 0.26
C VAL A 110 -13.69 6.54 -0.09
N ASN A 111 -15.00 6.38 -0.32
CA ASN A 111 -15.53 5.13 -0.86
C ASN A 111 -16.12 5.39 -2.25
N PRO A 112 -15.39 5.02 -3.32
CA PRO A 112 -15.84 5.29 -4.69
C PRO A 112 -17.20 4.67 -5.04
N LYS A 113 -17.57 3.55 -4.40
CA LYS A 113 -18.86 2.88 -4.67
C LYS A 113 -20.06 3.65 -4.10
N THR A 114 -19.91 4.17 -2.89
CA THR A 114 -21.02 4.84 -2.19
C THR A 114 -21.08 6.33 -2.48
N GLU A 115 -19.94 6.95 -2.72
CA GLU A 115 -19.84 8.40 -2.92
C GLU A 115 -20.06 8.83 -4.38
N LYS A 116 -20.14 7.88 -5.32
CA LYS A 116 -20.47 8.09 -6.74
C LYS A 116 -19.70 9.24 -7.40
N LEU A 117 -18.40 9.32 -7.12
CA LEU A 117 -17.52 10.30 -7.78
C LEU A 117 -17.42 9.99 -9.27
N SER A 118 -17.41 11.03 -10.10
CA SER A 118 -17.16 10.89 -11.54
C SER A 118 -15.69 10.47 -11.78
N ASP A 119 -15.44 9.96 -12.98
CA ASP A 119 -14.08 9.64 -13.42
C ASP A 119 -13.12 10.84 -13.36
N GLY A 120 -13.63 12.02 -13.71
CA GLY A 120 -12.87 13.26 -13.62
C GLY A 120 -12.57 13.68 -12.18
N GLU A 121 -13.53 13.51 -11.27
CA GLU A 121 -13.34 13.78 -9.85
C GLU A 121 -12.32 12.81 -9.23
N MET A 122 -12.41 11.53 -9.56
CA MET A 122 -11.45 10.51 -9.14
C MET A 122 -10.03 10.79 -9.66
N GLU A 123 -9.89 11.22 -10.91
CA GLU A 123 -8.59 11.60 -11.46
C GLU A 123 -8.02 12.82 -10.75
N ARG A 124 -8.80 13.88 -10.52
CA ARG A 124 -8.37 15.06 -9.77
C ARG A 124 -7.94 14.71 -8.33
N LEU A 125 -8.68 13.80 -7.68
CA LEU A 125 -8.36 13.29 -6.34
C LEU A 125 -7.02 12.52 -6.35
N THR A 126 -6.86 11.60 -7.27
CA THR A 126 -5.64 10.77 -7.42
C THR A 126 -4.41 11.63 -7.70
N ARG A 127 -4.50 12.57 -8.64
CA ARG A 127 -3.41 13.49 -8.97
C ARG A 127 -3.11 14.46 -7.83
N GLY A 128 -4.14 14.93 -7.13
CA GLY A 128 -3.98 15.77 -5.95
C GLY A 128 -3.25 15.03 -4.82
N PHE A 129 -3.55 13.76 -4.61
CA PHE A 129 -2.81 12.93 -3.66
C PHE A 129 -1.36 12.68 -4.11
N ALA A 130 -1.15 12.34 -5.38
CA ALA A 130 0.18 12.16 -5.95
C ALA A 130 1.06 13.40 -5.76
N TYR A 131 0.51 14.59 -5.98
CA TYR A 131 1.19 15.86 -5.71
C TYR A 131 1.63 15.96 -4.24
N LYS A 132 0.74 15.64 -3.30
CA LYS A 132 1.01 15.75 -1.87
C LYS A 132 2.05 14.77 -1.33
N ILE A 133 2.23 13.62 -1.98
CA ILE A 133 3.20 12.60 -1.57
C ILE A 133 4.46 12.59 -2.43
N SER A 134 4.56 13.43 -3.46
CA SER A 134 5.64 13.39 -4.47
C SER A 134 7.04 13.49 -3.88
N GLU A 135 7.23 14.24 -2.80
CA GLU A 135 8.54 14.42 -2.16
C GLU A 135 9.02 13.16 -1.42
N ILE A 136 8.09 12.32 -0.96
CA ILE A 136 8.41 11.14 -0.15
C ILE A 136 8.38 9.83 -0.93
N ILE A 137 7.84 9.82 -2.16
CA ILE A 137 7.84 8.65 -3.04
C ILE A 137 9.00 8.72 -4.06
N GLY A 138 9.32 7.59 -4.64
CA GLY A 138 10.37 7.48 -5.68
C GLY A 138 10.91 6.07 -5.76
N PRO A 139 11.61 5.72 -6.87
CA PRO A 139 12.16 4.37 -7.07
C PRO A 139 13.08 3.91 -5.94
N GLU A 140 13.84 4.84 -5.36
CA GLU A 140 14.82 4.57 -4.29
C GLU A 140 14.32 4.97 -2.89
N LYS A 141 13.07 5.44 -2.80
CA LYS A 141 12.50 5.93 -1.53
C LYS A 141 11.32 5.12 -1.07
N ASP A 142 10.25 5.19 -1.85
CA ASP A 142 8.96 4.60 -1.53
C ASP A 142 8.19 4.34 -2.81
N ILE A 143 7.81 3.09 -3.04
CA ILE A 143 7.19 2.63 -4.29
C ILE A 143 5.76 2.19 -4.01
N PRO A 144 4.75 3.02 -4.28
CA PRO A 144 3.35 2.65 -4.15
C PRO A 144 2.92 1.54 -5.13
N ALA A 145 1.72 1.01 -4.91
CA ALA A 145 1.12 -0.05 -5.70
C ALA A 145 -0.42 0.07 -5.67
N PRO A 146 -1.17 -0.64 -6.52
CA PRO A 146 -2.61 -0.72 -6.38
C PRO A 146 -3.02 -1.56 -5.16
N ASP A 147 -4.19 -1.22 -4.60
CA ASP A 147 -4.85 -1.92 -3.50
C ASP A 147 -6.38 -1.81 -3.68
N VAL A 148 -7.17 -1.83 -2.61
CA VAL A 148 -8.63 -1.75 -2.66
C VAL A 148 -9.08 -0.47 -3.39
N TYR A 149 -9.95 -0.64 -4.39
CA TYR A 149 -10.50 0.42 -5.25
C TYR A 149 -9.49 1.30 -5.98
N THR A 150 -8.27 0.78 -6.21
CA THR A 150 -7.30 1.38 -7.12
C THR A 150 -6.83 0.36 -8.15
N THR A 151 -6.56 0.83 -9.36
CA THR A 151 -6.20 0.01 -10.51
C THR A 151 -4.97 0.56 -11.22
N GLY A 152 -4.61 -0.04 -12.35
CA GLY A 152 -3.56 0.48 -13.23
C GLY A 152 -3.81 1.92 -13.71
N ARG A 153 -5.07 2.36 -13.75
CA ARG A 153 -5.46 3.74 -14.11
C ARG A 153 -4.92 4.74 -13.09
N GLU A 154 -5.24 4.54 -11.81
CA GLU A 154 -4.76 5.40 -10.72
C GLU A 154 -3.24 5.36 -10.63
N MET A 155 -2.61 4.20 -10.83
CA MET A 155 -1.16 4.07 -10.84
C MET A 155 -0.52 4.89 -11.98
N THR A 156 -1.12 4.88 -13.15
CA THR A 156 -0.66 5.70 -14.29
C THR A 156 -0.79 7.20 -13.99
N GLN A 157 -1.90 7.63 -13.39
CA GLN A 157 -2.11 9.03 -13.01
C GLN A 157 -1.10 9.50 -11.96
N ILE A 158 -0.74 8.64 -11.00
CA ILE A 158 0.29 8.95 -9.98
C ILE A 158 1.66 9.07 -10.64
N MET A 159 2.03 8.11 -11.51
CA MET A 159 3.30 8.14 -12.24
C MET A 159 3.44 9.36 -13.14
N ASP A 160 2.40 9.70 -13.90
CA ASP A 160 2.37 10.88 -14.76
C ASP A 160 2.54 12.16 -13.95
N THR A 161 1.81 12.29 -12.84
CA THR A 161 1.92 13.45 -11.96
C THR A 161 3.32 13.56 -11.35
N PHE A 162 3.87 12.48 -10.85
CA PHE A 162 5.23 12.44 -10.32
C PHE A 162 6.27 12.83 -11.39
N SER A 163 6.15 12.27 -12.59
CA SER A 163 7.07 12.57 -13.70
C SER A 163 7.05 14.05 -14.07
N LYS A 164 5.86 14.66 -14.14
CA LYS A 164 5.71 16.10 -14.41
C LYS A 164 6.36 16.97 -13.34
N LEU A 165 6.18 16.64 -12.07
CA LEU A 165 6.79 17.35 -10.95
C LEU A 165 8.31 17.22 -10.90
N ASN A 166 8.86 16.16 -11.49
CA ASN A 166 10.30 15.92 -11.60
C ASN A 166 10.85 16.34 -12.98
N GLY A 167 10.41 17.44 -13.52
CA GLY A 167 10.92 18.02 -14.77
C GLY A 167 10.57 17.23 -16.03
N ASN A 168 9.41 16.59 -16.07
CA ASN A 168 8.94 15.69 -17.13
C ASN A 168 9.82 14.46 -17.37
N LYS A 169 10.62 14.07 -16.39
CA LYS A 169 11.42 12.85 -16.45
C LYS A 169 10.54 11.62 -16.29
N TYR A 170 10.45 10.80 -17.33
CA TYR A 170 9.73 9.53 -17.28
C TYR A 170 10.30 8.61 -16.17
N SER A 171 9.48 8.28 -15.20
CA SER A 171 9.90 7.60 -13.97
C SER A 171 9.05 6.34 -13.69
N PRO A 172 9.15 5.30 -14.52
CA PRO A 172 8.29 4.11 -14.38
C PRO A 172 8.56 3.31 -13.10
N GLY A 173 9.75 3.44 -12.51
CA GLY A 173 10.10 2.78 -11.25
C GLY A 173 9.40 3.36 -10.01
N VAL A 174 8.76 4.54 -10.09
CA VAL A 174 8.12 5.16 -8.94
C VAL A 174 6.92 4.38 -8.39
N ILE A 175 6.29 3.54 -9.21
CA ILE A 175 5.06 2.84 -8.85
C ILE A 175 4.96 1.50 -9.56
N THR A 176 4.35 0.50 -8.94
CA THR A 176 4.04 -0.79 -9.56
C THR A 176 2.55 -0.93 -9.88
N GLY A 177 2.19 -1.94 -10.68
CA GLY A 177 0.78 -2.22 -11.00
C GLY A 177 0.16 -1.37 -12.10
N LYS A 178 0.94 -0.56 -12.79
CA LYS A 178 0.52 0.15 -13.98
C LYS A 178 0.38 -0.79 -15.19
N PRO A 179 -0.35 -0.41 -16.26
CA PRO A 179 -0.46 -1.20 -17.49
C PRO A 179 0.90 -1.50 -18.13
N ILE A 180 0.96 -2.59 -18.91
CA ILE A 180 2.19 -3.01 -19.61
C ILE A 180 2.67 -1.91 -20.55
N SER A 181 1.76 -1.25 -21.28
CA SER A 181 2.06 -0.12 -22.16
C SER A 181 2.73 1.07 -21.46
N MET A 182 2.61 1.14 -20.13
CA MET A 182 3.22 2.15 -19.27
C MET A 182 4.41 1.61 -18.45
N GLY A 183 5.04 0.53 -18.91
CA GLY A 183 6.17 -0.11 -18.24
C GLY A 183 5.76 -1.03 -17.07
N GLY A 184 4.55 -1.57 -17.09
CA GLY A 184 4.07 -2.56 -16.13
C GLY A 184 4.65 -3.96 -16.38
N SER A 185 4.55 -4.85 -15.36
CA SER A 185 4.98 -6.25 -15.44
C SER A 185 3.88 -7.15 -15.98
N LEU A 186 4.24 -8.07 -16.89
CA LEU A 186 3.36 -9.09 -17.46
C LEU A 186 2.71 -9.98 -16.37
N ALA A 187 3.47 -10.35 -15.35
CA ALA A 187 3.02 -11.27 -14.32
C ALA A 187 2.06 -10.63 -13.28
N ARG A 188 1.93 -9.29 -13.24
CA ARG A 188 1.21 -8.60 -12.17
C ARG A 188 -0.24 -9.06 -12.01
N ASN A 189 -0.95 -9.30 -13.10
CA ASN A 189 -2.38 -9.64 -13.08
C ASN A 189 -2.66 -11.00 -12.41
N VAL A 190 -1.71 -11.92 -12.44
CA VAL A 190 -1.84 -13.26 -11.86
C VAL A 190 -1.01 -13.47 -10.61
N ALA A 191 -0.10 -12.55 -10.29
CA ALA A 191 0.92 -12.73 -9.25
C ALA A 191 0.33 -13.05 -7.87
N THR A 192 -0.74 -12.36 -7.45
CA THR A 192 -1.35 -12.56 -6.14
C THR A 192 -1.99 -13.95 -6.03
N GLY A 193 -2.82 -14.33 -7.01
CA GLY A 193 -3.47 -15.64 -7.03
C GLY A 193 -2.46 -16.77 -7.18
N LEU A 194 -1.48 -16.61 -8.06
CA LEU A 194 -0.44 -17.61 -8.28
C LEU A 194 0.44 -17.81 -7.04
N GLY A 195 0.86 -16.72 -6.38
CA GLY A 195 1.61 -16.79 -5.13
C GLY A 195 0.83 -17.49 -4.02
N THR A 196 -0.47 -17.20 -3.89
CA THR A 196 -1.36 -17.90 -2.96
C THR A 196 -1.46 -19.39 -3.30
N ALA A 197 -1.62 -19.74 -4.57
CA ALA A 197 -1.66 -21.15 -4.99
C ALA A 197 -0.36 -21.90 -4.67
N TYR A 198 0.80 -21.25 -4.82
CA TYR A 198 2.09 -21.85 -4.43
C TYR A 198 2.17 -22.11 -2.93
N THR A 199 1.77 -21.15 -2.08
CA THR A 199 1.80 -21.34 -0.63
C THR A 199 0.81 -22.41 -0.18
N VAL A 200 -0.40 -22.46 -0.75
CA VAL A 200 -1.37 -23.52 -0.50
C VAL A 200 -0.81 -24.89 -0.88
N ARG A 201 -0.17 -25.02 -2.03
CA ARG A 201 0.46 -26.25 -2.48
C ARG A 201 1.53 -26.75 -1.49
N GLU A 202 2.39 -25.87 -1.01
CA GLU A 202 3.45 -26.25 -0.07
C GLU A 202 2.87 -26.56 1.33
N ALA A 203 1.91 -25.79 1.80
CA ALA A 203 1.20 -26.09 3.05
C ALA A 203 0.49 -27.46 2.99
N ALA A 204 -0.15 -27.78 1.87
CA ALA A 204 -0.81 -29.08 1.69
C ALA A 204 0.17 -30.24 1.78
N LYS A 205 1.40 -30.12 1.26
CA LYS A 205 2.46 -31.14 1.43
C LYS A 205 2.79 -31.35 2.91
N THR A 206 3.03 -30.25 3.64
CA THR A 206 3.36 -30.27 5.07
C THR A 206 2.23 -30.92 5.90
N LEU A 207 0.99 -30.56 5.58
CA LEU A 207 -0.21 -31.06 6.27
C LEU A 207 -0.70 -32.40 5.72
N LYS A 208 -0.03 -32.98 4.72
CA LYS A 208 -0.42 -34.24 4.04
C LYS A 208 -1.84 -34.19 3.48
N LEU A 209 -2.29 -33.05 2.99
CA LEU A 209 -3.61 -32.84 2.39
C LEU A 209 -3.60 -33.17 0.89
N LYS A 210 -4.61 -33.91 0.42
CA LYS A 210 -4.80 -34.23 -1.00
C LYS A 210 -5.53 -33.06 -1.68
N LEU A 211 -4.86 -32.33 -2.58
CA LEU A 211 -5.44 -31.18 -3.28
C LEU A 211 -6.48 -31.58 -4.35
N LYS A 212 -6.26 -32.71 -5.04
CA LYS A 212 -7.20 -33.15 -6.08
C LYS A 212 -8.55 -33.48 -5.46
N GLY A 213 -9.59 -32.77 -5.85
CA GLY A 213 -10.94 -32.90 -5.33
C GLY A 213 -11.19 -32.19 -3.98
N ALA A 214 -10.25 -31.40 -3.49
CA ALA A 214 -10.45 -30.61 -2.27
C ALA A 214 -11.52 -29.54 -2.46
N LYS A 215 -12.33 -29.32 -1.42
CA LYS A 215 -13.27 -28.21 -1.37
C LYS A 215 -12.51 -26.95 -0.95
N VAL A 216 -12.70 -25.87 -1.69
CA VAL A 216 -12.07 -24.57 -1.43
C VAL A 216 -13.17 -23.54 -1.17
N VAL A 217 -12.97 -22.72 -0.13
CA VAL A 217 -13.82 -21.58 0.22
C VAL A 217 -12.97 -20.33 0.08
N LEU A 218 -13.49 -19.31 -0.66
CA LEU A 218 -12.86 -18.00 -0.89
C LEU A 218 -13.67 -16.91 -0.19
#